data_8601954fd364c435707795f4db87de61
#
_entry.id   8601954fd364c435707795f4db87de61
#
_cell.length_a   1.000
_cell.length_b   1.000
_cell.length_c   1.000
_cell.angle_alpha   90.00
_cell.angle_beta   90.00
_cell.angle_gamma   90.00
#
_symmetry.space_group_name_H-M   'P 1'
#
loop_
_entity.id
_entity.type
_entity.pdbx_description
1 polymer ?
#
loop_
_entity_poly.entity_id
_entity_poly.type
_entity_poly.pdbx_seq_one_letter_code
_entity_poly.pdbx_strand_id
1 'polypeptide(L)'
;AESYVNRLQVRIVKAVQKDKWRLVKRLQKLITNSFYAKAIAVKRVITNKGKRTPGIDKVVWETDEDKSKAIEKLDTSKYHAQPLRRVYIEKYGKKEKRPLGIPTMQDRAMQGLMLLALEPVAETTADRVSFGFRRNRSAQDAMEYIFKLLARKTSPQWILEGDIKGCFDHISHEWMLENIPTDKRIMRQFLKCGYVDRRMLF
;
A
#
# COMPACT_ATOMS: atom_id res chain seq x y z
N ALA A 1 12.96 6.21 -15.44
CA ALA A 1 11.74 6.37 -14.62
C ALA A 1 12.08 6.32 -13.13
N GLU A 2 12.68 5.24 -12.66
CA GLU A 2 13.00 5.02 -11.24
C GLU A 2 13.89 6.11 -10.64
N SER A 3 14.97 6.50 -11.32
CA SER A 3 15.87 7.57 -10.87
C SER A 3 15.16 8.92 -10.66
N TYR A 4 14.19 9.24 -11.51
CA TYR A 4 13.39 10.47 -11.34
C TYR A 4 12.52 10.41 -10.08
N VAL A 5 11.80 9.30 -9.87
CA VAL A 5 10.94 9.11 -8.70
C VAL A 5 11.78 9.08 -7.41
N ASN A 6 12.89 8.35 -7.41
CA ASN A 6 13.80 8.28 -6.27
C ASN A 6 14.34 9.67 -5.85
N ARG A 7 14.68 10.52 -6.81
CA ARG A 7 15.10 11.90 -6.48
C ARG A 7 14.01 12.70 -5.76
N LEU A 8 12.75 12.54 -6.17
CA LEU A 8 11.63 13.18 -5.49
C LEU A 8 11.39 12.57 -4.10
N GLN A 9 11.50 11.25 -3.96
CA GLN A 9 11.37 10.54 -2.68
C GLN A 9 12.45 11.00 -1.67
N VAL A 10 13.70 11.13 -2.09
CA VAL A 10 14.78 11.67 -1.24
C VAL A 10 14.46 13.11 -0.79
N ARG A 11 13.88 13.93 -1.66
CA ARG A 11 13.45 15.28 -1.28
C ARG A 11 12.30 15.26 -0.28
N ILE A 12 11.36 14.29 -0.40
CA ILE A 12 10.29 14.10 0.60
C ILE A 12 10.92 13.76 1.96
N VAL A 13 11.83 12.79 2.03
CA VAL A 13 12.52 12.42 3.28
C VAL A 13 13.15 13.67 3.94
N LYS A 14 13.94 14.44 3.18
CA LYS A 14 14.55 15.67 3.69
C LYS A 14 13.53 16.71 4.14
N ALA A 15 12.38 16.78 3.50
CA ALA A 15 11.30 17.70 3.87
C ALA A 15 10.59 17.25 5.14
N VAL A 16 10.35 15.95 5.32
CA VAL A 16 9.78 15.36 6.54
C VAL A 16 10.71 15.60 7.73
N GLN A 17 12.01 15.31 7.58
CA GLN A 17 13.02 15.54 8.63
C GLN A 17 13.12 17.02 9.11
N LYS A 18 12.63 17.95 8.29
CA LYS A 18 12.60 19.39 8.58
C LYS A 18 11.20 19.92 8.85
N ASP A 19 10.22 19.05 9.09
CA ASP A 19 8.81 19.37 9.31
C ASP A 19 8.15 20.28 8.26
N LYS A 20 8.69 20.25 7.01
CA LYS A 20 8.19 21.08 5.90
C LYS A 20 7.00 20.42 5.20
N TRP A 21 5.91 20.19 5.91
CA TRP A 21 4.73 19.44 5.44
C TRP A 21 4.07 20.01 4.18
N ARG A 22 4.09 21.35 3.99
CA ARG A 22 3.62 21.95 2.73
C ARG A 22 4.46 21.51 1.52
N LEU A 23 5.77 21.40 1.71
CA LEU A 23 6.69 20.89 0.67
C LEU A 23 6.48 19.42 0.41
N VAL A 24 6.28 18.60 1.46
CA VAL A 24 5.94 17.18 1.35
C VAL A 24 4.73 16.99 0.44
N LYS A 25 3.60 17.68 0.73
CA LYS A 25 2.38 17.60 -0.09
C LYS A 25 2.62 17.99 -1.57
N ARG A 26 3.42 19.03 -1.82
CA ARG A 26 3.77 19.46 -3.20
C ARG A 26 4.59 18.38 -3.92
N LEU A 27 5.57 17.78 -3.24
CA LEU A 27 6.40 16.72 -3.81
C LEU A 27 5.60 15.44 -4.06
N GLN A 28 4.71 15.06 -3.15
CA GLN A 28 3.77 13.94 -3.35
C GLN A 28 2.91 14.17 -4.61
N LYS A 29 2.36 15.38 -4.80
CA LYS A 29 1.59 15.74 -5.99
C LYS A 29 2.45 15.68 -7.27
N LEU A 30 3.71 16.07 -7.20
CA LEU A 30 4.63 15.92 -8.33
C LEU A 30 4.87 14.45 -8.69
N ILE A 31 5.02 13.57 -7.70
CA ILE A 31 5.13 12.12 -7.95
C ILE A 31 3.86 11.61 -8.61
N THR A 32 2.69 11.83 -8.00
CA THR A 32 1.42 11.24 -8.47
C THR A 32 0.97 11.76 -9.85
N ASN A 33 1.43 12.94 -10.26
CA ASN A 33 1.18 13.48 -11.61
C ASN A 33 2.25 13.09 -12.63
N SER A 34 3.38 12.54 -12.19
CA SER A 34 4.49 12.20 -13.08
C SER A 34 4.18 10.98 -13.94
N PHE A 35 4.39 11.09 -15.23
CA PHE A 35 4.34 9.94 -16.15
C PHE A 35 5.22 8.78 -15.68
N TYR A 36 6.43 9.08 -15.19
CA TYR A 36 7.37 8.05 -14.73
C TYR A 36 6.84 7.26 -13.52
N ALA A 37 6.19 7.92 -12.58
CA ALA A 37 5.59 7.25 -11.42
C ALA A 37 4.36 6.41 -11.82
N LYS A 38 3.52 6.92 -12.71
CA LYS A 38 2.39 6.19 -13.29
C LYS A 38 2.87 4.93 -14.02
N ALA A 39 3.90 5.03 -14.84
CA ALA A 39 4.49 3.90 -15.53
C ALA A 39 5.07 2.84 -14.57
N ILE A 40 5.73 3.25 -13.47
CA ILE A 40 6.20 2.34 -12.42
C ILE A 40 5.02 1.64 -11.74
N ALA A 41 3.95 2.38 -11.43
CA ALA A 41 2.76 1.82 -10.80
C ALA A 41 2.09 0.75 -11.69
N VAL A 42 1.91 1.04 -12.98
CA VAL A 42 1.38 0.07 -13.96
C VAL A 42 2.33 -1.13 -14.09
N LYS A 43 3.65 -0.90 -14.23
CA LYS A 43 4.66 -1.97 -14.30
C LYS A 43 4.56 -2.92 -13.10
N ARG A 44 4.41 -2.40 -11.87
CA ARG A 44 4.24 -3.23 -10.67
C ARG A 44 3.02 -4.15 -10.77
N VAL A 45 1.89 -3.66 -11.28
CA VAL A 45 0.66 -4.46 -11.41
C VAL A 45 0.84 -5.60 -12.43
N ILE A 46 1.45 -5.32 -13.58
CA ILE A 46 1.65 -6.33 -14.65
C ILE A 46 2.79 -7.31 -14.38
N THR A 47 3.66 -7.05 -13.41
CA THR A 47 4.75 -7.97 -13.01
C THR A 47 4.45 -8.76 -11.74
N ASN A 48 3.39 -8.40 -11.01
CA ASN A 48 2.95 -9.03 -9.78
C ASN A 48 2.38 -10.44 -10.05
N LYS A 49 2.41 -11.33 -9.05
CA LYS A 49 1.79 -12.67 -9.12
C LYS A 49 0.29 -12.63 -9.45
N GLY A 50 -0.41 -11.57 -9.03
CA GLY A 50 -1.83 -11.33 -9.30
C GLY A 50 -2.15 -10.70 -10.67
N LYS A 51 -1.20 -10.55 -11.58
CA LYS A 51 -1.35 -9.86 -12.89
C LYS A 51 -2.47 -10.40 -13.78
N ARG A 52 -2.84 -11.67 -13.61
CA ARG A 52 -3.93 -12.34 -14.36
C ARG A 52 -5.23 -12.46 -13.57
N THR A 53 -5.30 -11.86 -12.38
CA THR A 53 -6.49 -11.92 -11.53
C THR A 53 -7.26 -10.62 -11.66
N PRO A 54 -8.38 -10.57 -12.41
CA PRO A 54 -9.15 -9.36 -12.62
C PRO A 54 -9.95 -8.96 -11.38
N GLY A 55 -10.29 -7.68 -11.27
CA GLY A 55 -11.25 -7.16 -10.31
C GLY A 55 -12.69 -7.48 -10.68
N ILE A 56 -13.62 -6.62 -10.26
CA ILE A 56 -15.03 -6.73 -10.57
C ILE A 56 -15.32 -6.44 -12.07
N ASP A 57 -14.50 -5.60 -12.68
CA ASP A 57 -14.57 -5.20 -14.09
C ASP A 57 -14.14 -6.29 -15.08
N LYS A 58 -13.55 -7.39 -14.56
CA LYS A 58 -12.99 -8.50 -15.33
C LYS A 58 -11.87 -8.09 -16.31
N VAL A 59 -11.31 -6.90 -16.17
CA VAL A 59 -10.24 -6.38 -17.03
C VAL A 59 -8.87 -6.89 -16.56
N VAL A 60 -8.05 -7.31 -17.54
CA VAL A 60 -6.63 -7.65 -17.38
C VAL A 60 -5.84 -6.89 -18.46
N TRP A 61 -4.65 -6.42 -18.14
CA TRP A 61 -3.78 -5.70 -19.09
C TRP A 61 -2.76 -6.64 -19.72
N GLU A 62 -3.05 -7.12 -20.90
CA GLU A 62 -2.19 -8.08 -21.61
C GLU A 62 -1.34 -7.39 -22.67
N THR A 63 -1.93 -6.52 -23.47
CA THR A 63 -1.26 -5.84 -24.59
C THR A 63 -0.49 -4.60 -24.13
N ASP A 64 0.43 -4.13 -24.97
CA ASP A 64 1.15 -2.88 -24.71
C ASP A 64 0.24 -1.65 -24.85
N GLU A 65 -0.80 -1.77 -25.69
CA GLU A 65 -1.85 -0.75 -25.79
C GLU A 65 -2.65 -0.62 -24.49
N ASP A 66 -3.04 -1.74 -23.86
CA ASP A 66 -3.72 -1.73 -22.55
C ASP A 66 -2.87 -1.03 -21.49
N LYS A 67 -1.57 -1.34 -21.46
CA LYS A 67 -0.61 -0.73 -20.52
C LYS A 67 -0.44 0.77 -20.75
N SER A 68 -0.37 1.21 -22.00
CA SER A 68 -0.29 2.63 -22.36
C SER A 68 -1.56 3.36 -21.93
N LYS A 69 -2.73 2.86 -22.30
CA LYS A 69 -4.03 3.41 -21.87
C LYS A 69 -4.18 3.44 -20.35
N ALA A 70 -3.65 2.42 -19.66
CA ALA A 70 -3.69 2.36 -18.21
C ALA A 70 -2.88 3.51 -17.57
N ILE A 71 -1.69 3.83 -18.13
CA ILE A 71 -0.87 4.96 -17.65
C ILE A 71 -1.61 6.29 -17.85
N GLU A 72 -2.23 6.48 -18.99
CA GLU A 72 -3.01 7.70 -19.29
C GLU A 72 -4.21 7.87 -18.36
N LYS A 73 -4.92 6.77 -18.10
CA LYS A 73 -6.10 6.75 -17.22
C LYS A 73 -5.76 6.93 -15.73
N LEU A 74 -4.48 6.82 -15.32
CA LEU A 74 -4.06 7.11 -13.95
C LEU A 74 -4.06 8.61 -13.68
N ASP A 75 -5.25 9.19 -13.56
CA ASP A 75 -5.45 10.59 -13.20
C ASP A 75 -6.05 10.69 -11.80
N THR A 76 -5.26 11.22 -10.87
CA THR A 76 -5.70 11.39 -9.48
C THR A 76 -6.89 12.32 -9.35
N SER A 77 -7.10 13.28 -10.27
CA SER A 77 -8.21 14.24 -10.22
C SER A 77 -9.56 13.60 -10.59
N LYS A 78 -9.54 12.66 -11.53
CA LYS A 78 -10.72 11.98 -12.09
C LYS A 78 -10.96 10.58 -11.51
N TYR A 79 -10.09 10.15 -10.60
CA TYR A 79 -10.14 8.79 -10.07
C TYR A 79 -11.39 8.54 -9.23
N HIS A 80 -12.01 7.37 -9.47
CA HIS A 80 -13.10 6.79 -8.69
C HIS A 80 -12.79 5.31 -8.44
N ALA A 81 -12.71 4.93 -7.15
CA ALA A 81 -12.46 3.55 -6.75
C ALA A 81 -13.66 2.67 -7.09
N GLN A 82 -13.40 1.46 -7.59
CA GLN A 82 -14.42 0.45 -7.85
C GLN A 82 -14.56 -0.48 -6.63
N PRO A 83 -15.75 -1.06 -6.40
CA PRO A 83 -15.92 -2.05 -5.36
C PRO A 83 -14.97 -3.25 -5.53
N LEU A 84 -14.52 -3.82 -4.43
CA LEU A 84 -13.68 -5.01 -4.46
C LEU A 84 -14.48 -6.24 -4.87
N ARG A 85 -13.90 -7.13 -5.68
CA ARG A 85 -14.46 -8.44 -5.92
C ARG A 85 -14.13 -9.37 -4.77
N ARG A 86 -15.15 -9.81 -4.02
CA ARG A 86 -14.98 -10.73 -2.89
C ARG A 86 -14.74 -12.15 -3.39
N VAL A 87 -13.71 -12.80 -2.85
CA VAL A 87 -13.44 -14.22 -2.98
C VAL A 87 -13.08 -14.80 -1.63
N TYR A 88 -13.22 -16.11 -1.47
CA TYR A 88 -12.92 -16.80 -0.21
C TYR A 88 -11.80 -17.80 -0.45
N ILE A 89 -10.72 -17.70 0.32
CA ILE A 89 -9.60 -18.62 0.28
C ILE A 89 -9.58 -19.47 1.56
N GLU A 90 -9.19 -20.72 1.44
CA GLU A 90 -9.09 -21.63 2.59
C GLU A 90 -7.96 -21.21 3.52
N LYS A 91 -8.21 -21.28 4.82
CA LYS A 91 -7.16 -21.13 5.83
C LYS A 91 -6.50 -22.48 6.04
N TYR A 92 -5.18 -22.52 6.01
CA TYR A 92 -4.43 -23.74 6.28
C TYR A 92 -4.82 -24.33 7.65
N GLY A 93 -5.20 -25.60 7.68
CA GLY A 93 -5.57 -26.33 8.91
C GLY A 93 -6.89 -25.91 9.58
N LYS A 94 -7.72 -25.06 8.93
CA LYS A 94 -9.02 -24.62 9.48
C LYS A 94 -10.15 -24.78 8.46
N LYS A 95 -11.36 -25.08 8.94
CA LYS A 95 -12.58 -25.14 8.09
C LYS A 95 -13.06 -23.76 7.63
N GLU A 96 -12.66 -22.71 8.33
CA GLU A 96 -13.03 -21.33 8.01
C GLU A 96 -12.30 -20.80 6.79
N LYS A 97 -13.00 -20.04 5.95
CA LYS A 97 -12.41 -19.36 4.81
C LYS A 97 -12.04 -17.93 5.16
N ARG A 98 -10.94 -17.44 4.58
CA ARG A 98 -10.53 -16.03 4.68
C ARG A 98 -11.17 -15.25 3.54
N PRO A 99 -11.96 -14.20 3.81
CA PRO A 99 -12.43 -13.29 2.76
C PRO A 99 -11.26 -12.48 2.20
N LEU A 100 -11.20 -12.36 0.88
CA LEU A 100 -10.21 -11.55 0.17
C LEU A 100 -10.94 -10.61 -0.78
N GLY A 101 -10.63 -9.31 -0.70
CA GLY A 101 -11.10 -8.29 -1.64
C GLY A 101 -10.08 -8.09 -2.77
N ILE A 102 -10.51 -8.29 -4.01
CA ILE A 102 -9.66 -8.13 -5.19
C ILE A 102 -10.03 -6.81 -5.88
N PRO A 103 -9.16 -5.78 -5.86
CA PRO A 103 -9.41 -4.53 -6.57
C PRO A 103 -9.20 -4.71 -8.08
N THR A 104 -9.71 -3.77 -8.87
CA THR A 104 -9.45 -3.72 -10.32
C THR A 104 -7.95 -3.47 -10.59
N MET A 105 -7.51 -3.72 -11.82
CA MET A 105 -6.13 -3.42 -12.22
C MET A 105 -5.82 -1.92 -12.07
N GLN A 106 -6.80 -1.07 -12.40
CA GLN A 106 -6.70 0.38 -12.27
C GLN A 106 -6.57 0.82 -10.80
N ASP A 107 -7.36 0.23 -9.90
CA ASP A 107 -7.27 0.53 -8.46
C ASP A 107 -5.93 0.10 -7.87
N ARG A 108 -5.43 -1.09 -8.24
CA ARG A 108 -4.09 -1.55 -7.83
C ARG A 108 -2.98 -0.60 -8.30
N ALA A 109 -3.09 -0.10 -9.54
CA ALA A 109 -2.13 0.86 -10.05
C ALA A 109 -2.23 2.22 -9.33
N MET A 110 -3.44 2.67 -9.02
CA MET A 110 -3.64 3.89 -8.23
C MET A 110 -3.09 3.72 -6.81
N GLN A 111 -3.34 2.59 -6.14
CA GLN A 111 -2.74 2.25 -4.84
C GLN A 111 -1.22 2.24 -4.92
N GLY A 112 -0.64 1.63 -5.96
CA GLY A 112 0.80 1.63 -6.20
C GLY A 112 1.38 3.02 -6.43
N LEU A 113 0.66 3.89 -7.13
CA LEU A 113 1.04 5.28 -7.36
C LEU A 113 1.02 6.10 -6.06
N MET A 114 -0.03 5.96 -5.26
CA MET A 114 -0.14 6.61 -3.95
C MET A 114 0.94 6.11 -2.98
N LEU A 115 1.26 4.81 -3.03
CA LEU A 115 2.33 4.22 -2.23
C LEU A 115 3.69 4.85 -2.54
N LEU A 116 4.02 5.10 -3.83
CA LEU A 116 5.29 5.76 -4.19
C LEU A 116 5.45 7.14 -3.55
N ALA A 117 4.34 7.84 -3.33
CA ALA A 117 4.34 9.16 -2.71
C ALA A 117 4.31 9.11 -1.17
N LEU A 118 3.73 8.07 -0.57
CA LEU A 118 3.56 7.91 0.87
C LEU A 118 4.72 7.18 1.54
N GLU A 119 5.29 6.17 0.89
CA GLU A 119 6.36 5.31 1.41
C GLU A 119 7.54 6.10 2.02
N PRO A 120 8.09 7.16 1.38
CA PRO A 120 9.20 7.93 1.97
C PRO A 120 8.80 8.68 3.25
N VAL A 121 7.54 9.05 3.41
CA VAL A 121 7.04 9.64 4.67
C VAL A 121 6.96 8.55 5.74
N ALA A 122 6.30 7.43 5.43
CA ALA A 122 6.12 6.32 6.36
C ALA A 122 7.48 5.78 6.87
N GLU A 123 8.46 5.58 5.97
CA GLU A 123 9.80 5.11 6.35
C GLU A 123 10.58 6.11 7.20
N THR A 124 10.31 7.42 7.05
CA THR A 124 11.01 8.46 7.82
C THR A 124 10.41 8.62 9.23
N THR A 125 9.10 8.39 9.38
CA THR A 125 8.37 8.60 10.65
C THR A 125 8.12 7.31 11.43
N ALA A 126 8.25 6.15 10.78
CA ALA A 126 7.97 4.87 11.41
C ALA A 126 9.06 4.48 12.45
N ASP A 127 8.64 3.68 13.40
CA ASP A 127 9.50 3.04 14.37
C ASP A 127 10.60 2.18 13.69
N ARG A 128 11.78 2.17 14.28
CA ARG A 128 12.97 1.48 13.74
C ARG A 128 12.92 -0.03 13.89
N VAL A 129 12.18 -0.53 14.86
CA VAL A 129 12.11 -1.97 15.20
C VAL A 129 10.87 -2.67 14.66
N SER A 130 10.02 -1.97 13.92
CA SER A 130 8.92 -2.55 13.16
C SER A 130 9.41 -3.14 11.82
N PHE A 131 9.15 -4.41 11.58
CA PHE A 131 9.62 -5.13 10.38
C PHE A 131 8.49 -5.46 9.42
N GLY A 132 7.28 -5.71 9.91
CA GLY A 132 6.14 -6.16 9.10
C GLY A 132 5.70 -5.13 8.06
N PHE A 133 5.39 -5.61 6.83
CA PHE A 133 4.89 -4.81 5.71
C PHE A 133 5.79 -3.65 5.24
N ARG A 134 7.04 -3.62 5.65
CA ARG A 134 8.01 -2.58 5.26
C ARG A 134 8.94 -3.08 4.17
N ARG A 135 9.23 -2.20 3.23
CA ARG A 135 10.13 -2.49 2.12
C ARG A 135 11.55 -2.75 2.63
N ASN A 136 12.25 -3.70 2.01
CA ASN A 136 13.61 -4.10 2.36
C ASN A 136 13.79 -4.53 3.82
N ARG A 137 12.72 -5.03 4.44
CA ARG A 137 12.75 -5.70 5.74
C ARG A 137 12.13 -7.09 5.63
N SER A 138 12.66 -8.03 6.37
CA SER A 138 12.27 -9.44 6.33
C SER A 138 12.04 -10.01 7.72
N ALA A 139 11.46 -11.19 7.78
CA ALA A 139 11.35 -11.95 9.02
C ALA A 139 12.73 -12.32 9.57
N GLN A 140 13.72 -12.55 8.69
CA GLN A 140 15.09 -12.84 9.08
C GLN A 140 15.73 -11.66 9.82
N ASP A 141 15.51 -10.43 9.35
CA ASP A 141 15.98 -9.21 10.03
C ASP A 141 15.37 -9.08 11.43
N ALA A 142 14.06 -9.40 11.56
CA ALA A 142 13.38 -9.40 12.85
C ALA A 142 13.97 -10.47 13.79
N MET A 143 14.21 -11.67 13.28
CA MET A 143 14.82 -12.75 14.06
C MET A 143 16.24 -12.42 14.52
N GLU A 144 17.04 -11.86 13.64
CA GLU A 144 18.40 -11.40 13.99
C GLU A 144 18.35 -10.31 15.08
N TYR A 145 17.42 -9.37 14.97
CA TYR A 145 17.26 -8.33 15.97
C TYR A 145 16.83 -8.90 17.32
N ILE A 146 15.86 -9.82 17.36
CA ILE A 146 15.42 -10.52 18.58
C ILE A 146 16.58 -11.28 19.19
N PHE A 147 17.36 -12.02 18.38
CA PHE A 147 18.53 -12.74 18.86
C PHE A 147 19.55 -11.81 19.54
N LYS A 148 19.87 -10.68 18.92
CA LYS A 148 20.79 -9.67 19.47
C LYS A 148 20.33 -9.11 20.82
N LEU A 149 19.01 -9.01 21.02
CA LEU A 149 18.44 -8.48 22.27
C LEU A 149 18.40 -9.54 23.39
N LEU A 150 18.16 -10.81 23.06
CA LEU A 150 17.82 -11.85 24.03
C LEU A 150 18.93 -12.88 24.29
N ALA A 151 19.98 -12.95 23.46
CA ALA A 151 20.98 -14.01 23.52
C ALA A 151 21.99 -13.87 24.67
N ARG A 152 22.03 -12.74 25.38
CA ARG A 152 23.01 -12.51 26.45
C ARG A 152 22.46 -12.95 27.81
N LYS A 153 23.31 -13.44 28.71
CA LYS A 153 22.95 -13.79 30.11
C LYS A 153 22.30 -12.63 30.87
N THR A 154 22.62 -11.39 30.50
CA THR A 154 22.10 -10.15 31.11
C THR A 154 20.84 -9.63 30.38
N SER A 155 20.38 -10.33 29.37
CA SER A 155 19.17 -9.92 28.62
C SER A 155 17.89 -10.07 29.45
N PRO A 156 16.81 -9.34 29.11
CA PRO A 156 15.51 -9.51 29.76
C PRO A 156 15.05 -10.97 29.70
N GLN A 157 14.56 -11.48 30.82
CA GLN A 157 14.06 -12.87 30.93
C GLN A 157 12.55 -12.97 30.68
N TRP A 158 11.85 -11.85 30.72
CA TRP A 158 10.41 -11.79 30.50
C TRP A 158 10.12 -11.23 29.11
N ILE A 159 9.29 -11.92 28.37
CA ILE A 159 8.85 -11.54 27.01
C ILE A 159 7.34 -11.44 27.03
N LEU A 160 6.80 -10.31 26.58
CA LEU A 160 5.39 -10.13 26.31
C LEU A 160 5.15 -10.39 24.82
N GLU A 161 4.36 -11.43 24.50
CA GLU A 161 3.83 -11.66 23.17
C GLU A 161 2.39 -11.17 23.12
N GLY A 162 2.07 -10.31 22.14
CA GLY A 162 0.74 -9.74 21.96
C GLY A 162 0.33 -9.73 20.49
N ASP A 163 -0.95 -9.99 20.24
CA ASP A 163 -1.58 -9.87 18.92
C ASP A 163 -2.87 -9.07 19.01
N ILE A 164 -3.18 -8.30 17.96
CA ILE A 164 -4.39 -7.47 17.88
C ILE A 164 -5.46 -8.23 17.10
N LYS A 165 -6.49 -8.68 17.80
CA LYS A 165 -7.62 -9.38 17.18
C LYS A 165 -8.36 -8.44 16.21
N GLY A 166 -8.43 -8.85 14.93
CA GLY A 166 -9.14 -8.08 13.90
C GLY A 166 -8.56 -6.68 13.66
N CYS A 167 -7.24 -6.51 13.75
CA CYS A 167 -6.56 -5.22 13.67
C CYS A 167 -7.10 -4.34 12.55
N PHE A 168 -7.12 -4.83 11.32
CA PHE A 168 -7.55 -4.04 10.15
C PHE A 168 -9.04 -3.71 10.15
N ASP A 169 -9.87 -4.53 10.78
CA ASP A 169 -11.32 -4.32 10.84
C ASP A 169 -11.70 -3.24 11.86
N HIS A 170 -10.80 -2.91 12.79
CA HIS A 170 -11.03 -1.95 13.88
C HIS A 170 -10.26 -0.64 13.76
N ILE A 171 -9.49 -0.44 12.67
CA ILE A 171 -8.80 0.84 12.45
C ILE A 171 -9.84 1.91 12.10
N SER A 172 -9.84 3.03 12.84
CA SER A 172 -10.70 4.17 12.56
C SER A 172 -10.36 4.79 11.20
N HIS A 173 -11.34 4.80 10.28
CA HIS A 173 -11.19 5.48 8.99
C HIS A 173 -11.01 6.98 9.16
N GLU A 174 -11.64 7.59 10.14
CA GLU A 174 -11.52 9.02 10.44
C GLU A 174 -10.10 9.35 10.90
N TRP A 175 -9.56 8.56 11.83
CA TRP A 175 -8.18 8.73 12.27
C TRP A 175 -7.19 8.61 11.09
N MET A 176 -7.38 7.62 10.21
CA MET A 176 -6.54 7.48 9.01
C MET A 176 -6.64 8.69 8.10
N LEU A 177 -7.86 9.21 7.89
CA LEU A 177 -8.09 10.39 7.07
C LEU A 177 -7.47 11.66 7.68
N GLU A 178 -7.40 11.78 8.98
CA GLU A 178 -6.80 12.92 9.67
C GLU A 178 -5.27 12.85 9.69
N ASN A 179 -4.73 11.70 10.05
CA ASN A 179 -3.32 11.57 10.42
C ASN A 179 -2.40 11.12 9.28
N ILE A 180 -2.87 10.38 8.27
CA ILE A 180 -2.01 9.95 7.18
C ILE A 180 -1.84 11.07 6.15
N PRO A 181 -0.61 11.56 5.88
CA PRO A 181 -0.37 12.69 4.99
C PRO A 181 -0.40 12.27 3.51
N THR A 182 -1.60 12.02 3.00
CA THR A 182 -1.86 11.64 1.61
C THR A 182 -3.07 12.39 1.03
N ASP A 183 -3.43 12.16 -0.22
CA ASP A 183 -4.66 12.69 -0.81
C ASP A 183 -5.89 12.08 -0.12
N LYS A 184 -6.56 12.89 0.69
CA LYS A 184 -7.70 12.47 1.53
C LYS A 184 -8.90 12.01 0.71
N ARG A 185 -9.09 12.58 -0.50
CA ARG A 185 -10.18 12.22 -1.40
C ARG A 185 -9.99 10.80 -1.92
N ILE A 186 -8.79 10.48 -2.41
CA ILE A 186 -8.46 9.13 -2.90
C ILE A 186 -8.49 8.13 -1.76
N MET A 187 -7.90 8.47 -0.61
CA MET A 187 -7.90 7.59 0.55
C MET A 187 -9.33 7.25 1.02
N ARG A 188 -10.22 8.25 1.08
CA ARG A 188 -11.62 8.02 1.42
C ARG A 188 -12.31 7.06 0.45
N GLN A 189 -11.99 7.14 -0.83
CA GLN A 189 -12.53 6.22 -1.82
C GLN A 189 -12.02 4.79 -1.59
N PHE A 190 -10.73 4.59 -1.31
CA PHE A 190 -10.22 3.25 -0.97
C PHE A 190 -10.89 2.65 0.26
N LEU A 191 -11.14 3.47 1.28
CA LEU A 191 -11.76 3.03 2.53
C LEU A 191 -13.26 2.74 2.38
N LYS A 192 -13.94 3.41 1.43
CA LYS A 192 -15.40 3.35 1.27
C LYS A 192 -15.87 2.71 -0.05
N CYS A 193 -14.97 2.09 -0.81
CA CYS A 193 -15.35 1.49 -2.10
C CYS A 193 -16.28 0.27 -1.98
N GLY A 194 -16.38 -0.34 -0.79
CA GLY A 194 -17.19 -1.53 -0.58
C GLY A 194 -16.66 -2.77 -1.31
N TYR A 195 -17.46 -3.81 -1.32
CA TYR A 195 -17.15 -5.04 -2.05
C TYR A 195 -18.41 -5.69 -2.63
N VAL A 196 -18.25 -6.43 -3.69
CA VAL A 196 -19.33 -7.23 -4.28
C VAL A 196 -19.11 -8.71 -3.96
N ASP A 197 -20.10 -9.30 -3.33
CA ASP A 197 -20.20 -10.74 -3.04
C ASP A 197 -21.50 -11.27 -3.64
N ARG A 198 -21.42 -12.38 -4.40
CA ARG A 198 -22.60 -13.02 -5.04
C ARG A 198 -23.54 -12.03 -5.77
N ARG A 199 -22.94 -11.03 -6.47
CA ARG A 199 -23.62 -9.95 -7.20
C ARG A 199 -24.31 -8.88 -6.35
N MET A 200 -24.16 -8.91 -5.02
CA MET A 200 -24.64 -7.85 -4.13
C MET A 200 -23.47 -6.96 -3.68
N LEU A 201 -23.73 -5.65 -3.64
CA LEU A 201 -22.78 -4.64 -3.13
C LEU A 201 -22.97 -4.45 -1.62
N PHE A 202 -21.87 -4.45 -0.88
CA PHE A 202 -21.79 -4.22 0.57
C PHE A 202 -20.87 -3.06 0.90
#